data_49c17a0505a9983dc78e31fb8cf1fad3
#
_entry.id   49c17a0505a9983dc78e31fb8cf1fad3
#
_cell.length_a   1.000
_cell.length_b   1.000
_cell.length_c   1.000
_cell.angle_alpha   90.00
_cell.angle_beta   90.00
_cell.angle_gamma   90.00
#
_symmetry.space_group_name_H-M   'P 1'
#
loop_
_entity.id
_entity.type
_entity.pdbx_description
1 polymer ?
#
loop_
_entity_poly.entity_id
_entity_poly.type
_entity_poly.pdbx_seq_one_letter_code
_entity_poly.pdbx_strand_id
1 'polypeptide(L)'
;VSRYIKATFAKDNNNSNNSGGGGSSSGTYHYVLHYESNGGTSYKDESCSDGTTVKLEKTPIREGYTFTGWYADKNLTEKISSIKMTSDKTIYAGWKASTVPDMLNGDDHYAYVIGYSDGNVRPNANVSRAETATIFFRLLNADIRDGNLTAENTFTDVVDGQWCNKSVSTMAKLGIVKGRTAEIFDPNAPITRAEFAVICARFDTKQTNGNNNFPDISGHWAEAEIKRAAALGWIAGYPDGTFRPNDYITRAQAMTMINRVLCRMPQDEEDLLGSMVVWPDNKPTDWHYLAVQEATNSHDFKRKGEVGEKWTKLTSAPDWTKYQ
;
A
#
# COMPACT_ATOMS: atom_id res chain seq x y z
N VAL A 1 8.28 -5.90 27.51
CA VAL A 1 7.61 -6.90 28.37
C VAL A 1 6.21 -6.33 28.66
N SER A 2 5.22 -6.61 27.79
CA SER A 2 3.83 -6.24 28.04
C SER A 2 3.14 -7.35 28.82
N ARG A 3 2.69 -7.02 30.01
CA ARG A 3 1.87 -7.91 30.84
C ARG A 3 0.39 -7.74 30.40
N TYR A 4 -0.19 -8.78 29.83
CA TYR A 4 -1.63 -8.87 29.66
C TYR A 4 -2.28 -9.21 31.00
N ILE A 5 -3.17 -8.34 31.48
CA ILE A 5 -4.05 -8.63 32.61
C ILE A 5 -5.29 -9.32 32.04
N LYS A 6 -5.47 -10.58 32.40
CA LYS A 6 -6.65 -11.37 32.08
C LYS A 6 -7.75 -11.00 33.10
N ALA A 7 -8.73 -10.21 32.68
CA ALA A 7 -9.90 -9.95 33.49
C ALA A 7 -10.85 -11.17 33.39
N THR A 8 -10.95 -11.92 34.47
CA THR A 8 -11.99 -12.94 34.67
C THR A 8 -13.21 -12.27 35.27
N PHE A 9 -14.29 -12.19 34.54
CA PHE A 9 -15.59 -11.78 35.11
C PHE A 9 -16.20 -12.97 35.85
N ALA A 10 -16.46 -12.76 37.15
CA ALA A 10 -17.18 -13.71 37.98
C ALA A 10 -18.68 -13.73 37.58
N LYS A 11 -19.24 -14.94 37.52
CA LYS A 11 -20.68 -15.14 37.40
C LYS A 11 -21.35 -14.63 38.68
N ASP A 12 -22.16 -13.60 38.60
CA ASP A 12 -23.10 -13.26 39.67
C ASP A 12 -24.27 -14.26 39.68
N ASN A 13 -24.25 -15.17 40.65
CA ASN A 13 -25.40 -15.96 41.03
C ASN A 13 -26.23 -15.14 42.01
N ASN A 14 -27.22 -14.39 41.55
CA ASN A 14 -28.30 -13.94 42.40
C ASN A 14 -29.54 -14.81 42.17
N ASN A 15 -29.70 -15.76 43.11
CA ASN A 15 -30.90 -16.53 43.27
C ASN A 15 -31.87 -15.74 44.17
N SER A 16 -32.89 -15.15 43.62
CA SER A 16 -34.06 -14.72 44.39
C SER A 16 -35.32 -15.25 43.71
N ASN A 17 -35.91 -16.23 44.36
CA ASN A 17 -37.27 -16.74 44.08
C ASN A 17 -38.29 -15.60 44.07
N ASN A 18 -38.98 -15.40 42.98
CA ASN A 18 -40.35 -14.89 43.01
C ASN A 18 -41.17 -15.51 41.88
N SER A 19 -42.22 -16.20 42.25
CA SER A 19 -43.18 -16.86 41.39
C SER A 19 -44.11 -15.83 40.74
N GLY A 20 -44.40 -15.99 39.46
CA GLY A 20 -45.59 -15.44 38.83
C GLY A 20 -45.39 -14.86 37.45
N GLY A 21 -45.99 -15.51 36.43
CA GLY A 21 -46.34 -14.93 35.14
C GLY A 21 -45.48 -15.35 33.95
N GLY A 22 -46.03 -16.27 33.14
CA GLY A 22 -45.46 -16.72 31.89
C GLY A 22 -45.33 -15.61 30.87
N GLY A 23 -44.08 -15.31 30.50
CA GLY A 23 -43.69 -14.59 29.33
C GLY A 23 -42.38 -15.21 28.87
N SER A 24 -42.43 -16.06 27.82
CA SER A 24 -41.21 -16.52 27.14
C SER A 24 -40.51 -15.34 26.52
N SER A 25 -39.64 -14.67 27.26
CA SER A 25 -38.60 -13.86 26.65
C SER A 25 -37.53 -14.81 26.12
N SER A 26 -37.57 -15.12 24.85
CA SER A 26 -36.47 -15.80 24.15
C SER A 26 -35.28 -14.82 24.16
N GLY A 27 -34.45 -14.90 25.20
CA GLY A 27 -33.18 -14.17 25.27
C GLY A 27 -32.34 -14.58 24.06
N THR A 28 -32.10 -13.66 23.14
CA THR A 28 -31.24 -13.91 22.01
C THR A 28 -29.79 -14.00 22.55
N TYR A 29 -29.24 -15.21 22.52
CA TYR A 29 -27.80 -15.35 22.86
C TYR A 29 -26.95 -14.65 21.83
N HIS A 30 -25.86 -14.01 22.30
CA HIS A 30 -24.89 -13.32 21.46
C HIS A 30 -23.52 -13.96 21.67
N TYR A 31 -22.83 -14.12 20.54
CA TYR A 31 -21.44 -14.60 20.51
C TYR A 31 -20.54 -13.56 19.92
N VAL A 32 -19.25 -13.64 20.25
CA VAL A 32 -18.24 -12.70 19.80
C VAL A 32 -17.44 -13.29 18.64
N LEU A 33 -17.33 -12.55 17.55
CA LEU A 33 -16.43 -12.83 16.44
C LEU A 33 -15.17 -12.00 16.61
N HIS A 34 -14.03 -12.65 16.85
CA HIS A 34 -12.71 -12.06 16.97
C HIS A 34 -11.97 -12.12 15.63
N TYR A 35 -11.28 -11.03 15.28
CA TYR A 35 -10.47 -10.92 14.07
C TYR A 35 -8.98 -10.90 14.43
N GLU A 36 -8.29 -12.03 14.22
CA GLU A 36 -6.83 -12.12 14.34
C GLU A 36 -6.20 -11.74 13.00
N SER A 37 -5.74 -10.50 12.89
CA SER A 37 -5.24 -9.94 11.63
C SER A 37 -3.81 -10.39 11.28
N ASN A 38 -3.12 -11.17 12.12
CA ASN A 38 -1.77 -11.70 11.87
C ASN A 38 -0.79 -10.62 11.35
N GLY A 39 -0.77 -9.47 12.01
CA GLY A 39 0.10 -8.33 11.67
C GLY A 39 -0.46 -7.35 10.63
N GLY A 40 -1.70 -7.55 10.16
CA GLY A 40 -2.42 -6.57 9.37
C GLY A 40 -3.23 -5.58 10.21
N THR A 41 -4.01 -4.72 9.54
CA THR A 41 -4.93 -3.78 10.20
C THR A 41 -5.86 -4.52 11.15
N SER A 42 -5.91 -4.09 12.41
CA SER A 42 -6.77 -4.69 13.42
C SER A 42 -8.23 -4.25 13.26
N TYR A 43 -9.14 -5.14 13.62
CA TYR A 43 -10.57 -4.86 13.67
C TYR A 43 -11.09 -5.05 15.09
N LYS A 44 -12.15 -4.30 15.42
CA LYS A 44 -12.90 -4.53 16.65
C LYS A 44 -13.70 -5.82 16.53
N ASP A 45 -13.86 -6.52 17.66
CA ASP A 45 -14.72 -7.66 17.78
C ASP A 45 -16.18 -7.32 17.43
N GLU A 46 -16.91 -8.28 16.86
CA GLU A 46 -18.31 -8.14 16.53
C GLU A 46 -19.18 -9.02 17.41
N SER A 47 -20.23 -8.42 18.00
CA SER A 47 -21.27 -9.18 18.73
C SER A 47 -22.36 -9.61 17.77
N CYS A 48 -22.58 -10.91 17.64
CA CYS A 48 -23.48 -11.52 16.68
C CYS A 48 -24.51 -12.39 17.39
N SER A 49 -25.77 -12.34 16.97
CA SER A 49 -26.82 -13.23 17.51
C SER A 49 -26.56 -14.69 17.17
N ASP A 50 -26.96 -15.60 18.06
CA ASP A 50 -26.86 -17.04 17.82
C ASP A 50 -27.52 -17.44 16.48
N GLY A 51 -26.86 -18.34 15.76
CA GLY A 51 -27.26 -18.83 14.45
C GLY A 51 -27.03 -17.88 13.26
N THR A 52 -26.60 -16.64 13.51
CA THR A 52 -26.30 -15.68 12.44
C THR A 52 -25.11 -16.14 11.60
N THR A 53 -25.20 -15.99 10.28
CA THR A 53 -24.08 -16.18 9.36
C THR A 53 -23.48 -14.82 9.00
N VAL A 54 -22.23 -14.60 9.40
CA VAL A 54 -21.47 -13.36 9.12
C VAL A 54 -20.70 -13.57 7.82
N LYS A 55 -20.87 -12.65 6.86
CA LYS A 55 -20.03 -12.58 5.66
C LYS A 55 -18.73 -11.87 6.00
N LEU A 56 -17.59 -12.43 5.57
CA LEU A 56 -16.25 -11.94 5.90
C LEU A 56 -15.73 -10.99 4.80
N GLU A 57 -16.30 -9.80 4.73
CA GLU A 57 -16.00 -8.81 3.69
C GLU A 57 -14.83 -7.87 4.06
N LYS A 58 -14.39 -7.87 5.34
CA LYS A 58 -13.27 -7.06 5.79
C LYS A 58 -11.96 -7.56 5.18
N THR A 59 -11.19 -6.63 4.60
CA THR A 59 -9.87 -6.92 4.02
C THR A 59 -8.83 -6.12 4.77
N PRO A 60 -8.08 -6.72 5.70
CA PRO A 60 -7.00 -6.04 6.38
C PRO A 60 -5.85 -5.69 5.41
N ILE A 61 -5.06 -4.69 5.76
CA ILE A 61 -3.85 -4.30 5.02
C ILE A 61 -2.63 -4.69 5.86
N ARG A 62 -1.66 -5.32 5.21
CA ARG A 62 -0.33 -5.58 5.77
C ARG A 62 0.72 -5.17 4.74
N GLU A 63 1.61 -4.29 5.15
CA GLU A 63 2.66 -3.76 4.29
C GLU A 63 3.53 -4.89 3.73
N GLY A 64 3.77 -4.87 2.40
CA GLY A 64 4.54 -5.91 1.70
C GLY A 64 3.83 -7.25 1.52
N TYR A 65 2.56 -7.38 1.91
CA TYR A 65 1.81 -8.62 1.80
C TYR A 65 0.47 -8.43 1.11
N THR A 66 0.09 -9.42 0.32
CA THR A 66 -1.25 -9.55 -0.26
C THR A 66 -2.12 -10.41 0.66
N PHE A 67 -3.31 -9.92 1.00
CA PHE A 67 -4.28 -10.68 1.79
C PHE A 67 -4.81 -11.87 1.00
N THR A 68 -4.71 -13.07 1.56
CA THR A 68 -5.16 -14.30 0.89
C THR A 68 -6.57 -14.73 1.31
N GLY A 69 -7.12 -14.16 2.38
CA GLY A 69 -8.45 -14.44 2.89
C GLY A 69 -8.48 -14.66 4.39
N TRP A 70 -9.69 -14.89 4.92
CA TRP A 70 -9.92 -15.32 6.29
C TRP A 70 -9.91 -16.84 6.40
N TYR A 71 -9.44 -17.36 7.53
CA TYR A 71 -9.34 -18.78 7.83
C TYR A 71 -10.00 -19.08 9.18
N ALA A 72 -10.63 -20.25 9.28
CA ALA A 72 -11.30 -20.69 10.51
C ALA A 72 -10.29 -21.15 11.58
N ASP A 73 -9.06 -21.47 11.21
CA ASP A 73 -8.04 -22.05 12.07
C ASP A 73 -6.71 -21.26 12.01
N LYS A 74 -5.97 -21.31 13.11
CA LYS A 74 -4.68 -20.62 13.26
C LYS A 74 -3.61 -21.14 12.30
N ASN A 75 -3.73 -22.37 11.81
CA ASN A 75 -2.75 -22.96 10.87
C ASN A 75 -3.04 -22.57 9.41
N LEU A 76 -4.10 -21.77 9.19
CA LEU A 76 -4.50 -21.27 7.86
C LEU A 76 -4.77 -22.40 6.86
N THR A 77 -5.45 -23.46 7.30
CA THR A 77 -5.77 -24.62 6.47
C THR A 77 -7.18 -24.57 5.90
N GLU A 78 -8.14 -23.96 6.64
CA GLU A 78 -9.54 -23.86 6.24
C GLU A 78 -9.89 -22.41 5.88
N LYS A 79 -9.83 -22.09 4.58
CA LYS A 79 -10.23 -20.77 4.08
C LYS A 79 -11.75 -20.64 4.05
N ILE A 80 -12.27 -19.52 4.60
CA ILE A 80 -13.69 -19.25 4.71
C ILE A 80 -14.07 -17.88 4.15
N SER A 81 -15.27 -17.73 3.60
CA SER A 81 -15.86 -16.47 3.17
C SER A 81 -17.03 -16.01 4.05
N SER A 82 -17.53 -16.90 4.89
CA SER A 82 -18.54 -16.62 5.89
C SER A 82 -18.39 -17.57 7.08
N ILE A 83 -18.97 -17.20 8.23
CA ILE A 83 -18.93 -18.01 9.43
C ILE A 83 -20.28 -17.98 10.14
N LYS A 84 -20.81 -19.16 10.55
CA LYS A 84 -22.03 -19.28 11.35
C LYS A 84 -21.66 -19.18 12.84
N MET A 85 -22.30 -18.26 13.55
CA MET A 85 -22.08 -18.00 14.97
C MET A 85 -22.93 -18.93 15.83
N THR A 86 -22.29 -19.91 16.44
CA THR A 86 -22.89 -20.88 17.38
C THR A 86 -22.14 -20.93 18.72
N SER A 87 -21.07 -20.18 18.81
CA SER A 87 -20.21 -19.94 19.96
C SER A 87 -19.32 -18.73 19.63
N ASP A 88 -18.54 -18.24 20.57
CA ASP A 88 -17.44 -17.32 20.27
C ASP A 88 -16.49 -17.94 19.26
N LYS A 89 -16.07 -17.15 18.27
CA LYS A 89 -15.22 -17.60 17.15
C LYS A 89 -14.06 -16.64 16.97
N THR A 90 -12.89 -17.18 16.59
CA THR A 90 -11.76 -16.40 16.11
C THR A 90 -11.46 -16.81 14.69
N ILE A 91 -11.29 -15.84 13.81
CA ILE A 91 -10.85 -16.04 12.43
C ILE A 91 -9.48 -15.39 12.24
N TYR A 92 -8.70 -15.94 11.32
CA TYR A 92 -7.29 -15.61 11.14
C TYR A 92 -7.04 -15.10 9.72
N ALA A 93 -6.37 -13.95 9.61
CA ALA A 93 -5.96 -13.44 8.32
C ALA A 93 -4.79 -14.25 7.75
N GLY A 94 -4.91 -14.69 6.50
CA GLY A 94 -3.81 -15.29 5.75
C GLY A 94 -3.11 -14.25 4.87
N TRP A 95 -1.80 -14.41 4.71
CA TRP A 95 -0.95 -13.49 3.96
C TRP A 95 0.00 -14.23 3.02
N LYS A 96 0.33 -13.58 1.92
CA LYS A 96 1.39 -13.99 0.98
C LYS A 96 2.24 -12.76 0.70
N ALA A 97 3.55 -12.90 0.69
CA ALA A 97 4.45 -11.82 0.28
C ALA A 97 4.06 -11.29 -1.10
N SER A 98 4.00 -9.97 -1.24
CA SER A 98 3.72 -9.29 -2.51
C SER A 98 4.89 -9.53 -3.48
N THR A 99 4.60 -9.49 -4.77
CA THR A 99 5.60 -9.61 -5.83
C THR A 99 5.64 -8.31 -6.62
N VAL A 100 6.83 -7.94 -7.10
CA VAL A 100 7.00 -6.80 -8.01
C VAL A 100 6.20 -7.07 -9.29
N PRO A 101 5.44 -6.09 -9.80
CA PRO A 101 4.75 -6.22 -11.08
C PRO A 101 5.69 -6.51 -12.24
N ASP A 102 5.29 -7.40 -13.17
CA ASP A 102 6.13 -7.86 -14.28
C ASP A 102 6.67 -6.74 -15.20
N MET A 103 5.99 -5.60 -15.25
CA MET A 103 6.45 -4.43 -16.03
C MET A 103 7.57 -3.64 -15.34
N LEU A 104 7.75 -3.81 -14.04
CA LEU A 104 8.72 -3.05 -13.23
C LEU A 104 9.97 -3.86 -12.95
N ASN A 105 11.11 -3.17 -12.88
CA ASN A 105 12.39 -3.78 -12.54
C ASN A 105 12.42 -4.10 -11.03
N GLY A 106 12.37 -5.37 -10.70
CA GLY A 106 12.47 -5.89 -9.33
C GLY A 106 13.87 -6.35 -8.94
N ASP A 107 14.79 -6.43 -9.89
CA ASP A 107 16.11 -7.03 -9.70
C ASP A 107 17.17 -5.99 -9.35
N ASP A 108 17.18 -4.86 -10.07
CA ASP A 108 18.16 -3.79 -9.86
C ASP A 108 17.57 -2.69 -8.97
N HIS A 109 18.21 -2.37 -7.86
CA HIS A 109 17.78 -1.31 -6.96
C HIS A 109 18.46 0.01 -7.31
N TYR A 110 18.11 0.57 -8.47
CA TYR A 110 18.57 1.90 -8.86
C TYR A 110 17.84 3.00 -8.10
N ALA A 111 18.57 4.09 -7.79
CA ALA A 111 17.95 5.34 -7.36
C ALA A 111 17.00 5.85 -8.46
N TYR A 112 15.75 5.98 -8.13
CA TYR A 112 14.71 6.44 -9.06
C TYR A 112 14.25 7.87 -8.76
N VAL A 113 14.58 8.39 -7.59
CA VAL A 113 14.39 9.79 -7.20
C VAL A 113 15.76 10.47 -7.12
N ILE A 114 15.83 11.66 -7.68
CA ILE A 114 17.02 12.51 -7.66
C ILE A 114 16.72 13.70 -6.74
N GLY A 115 17.70 14.06 -5.91
CA GLY A 115 17.65 15.28 -5.10
C GLY A 115 17.76 16.55 -5.97
N TYR A 116 17.51 17.67 -5.37
CA TYR A 116 17.61 18.98 -6.02
C TYR A 116 19.04 19.51 -5.98
N SER A 117 19.33 20.48 -6.84
CA SER A 117 20.68 21.12 -6.94
C SER A 117 21.13 21.83 -5.66
N ASP A 118 20.20 22.13 -4.75
CA ASP A 118 20.48 22.70 -3.43
C ASP A 118 20.88 21.64 -2.37
N GLY A 119 21.00 20.38 -2.77
CA GLY A 119 21.37 19.28 -1.89
C GLY A 119 20.23 18.72 -1.04
N ASN A 120 18.99 19.10 -1.27
CA ASN A 120 17.82 18.61 -0.56
C ASN A 120 17.03 17.59 -1.40
N VAL A 121 16.28 16.71 -0.75
CA VAL A 121 15.34 15.78 -1.40
C VAL A 121 13.88 16.22 -1.30
N ARG A 122 13.60 17.19 -0.42
CA ARG A 122 12.28 17.82 -0.18
C ARG A 122 11.17 16.81 0.05
N PRO A 123 11.24 15.96 1.09
CA PRO A 123 10.31 14.85 1.30
C PRO A 123 8.87 15.31 1.51
N ASN A 124 8.68 16.51 2.08
CA ASN A 124 7.36 17.08 2.38
C ASN A 124 6.78 17.94 1.22
N ALA A 125 7.53 18.16 0.14
CA ALA A 125 6.98 18.82 -1.04
C ALA A 125 6.03 17.91 -1.80
N ASN A 126 5.03 18.47 -2.47
CA ASN A 126 4.16 17.70 -3.35
C ASN A 126 4.95 17.22 -4.57
N VAL A 127 4.65 16.01 -5.06
CA VAL A 127 5.19 15.50 -6.30
C VAL A 127 4.28 15.89 -7.47
N SER A 128 4.88 16.32 -8.59
CA SER A 128 4.11 16.66 -9.78
C SER A 128 3.73 15.42 -10.60
N ARG A 129 2.77 15.61 -11.50
CA ARG A 129 2.32 14.57 -12.44
C ARG A 129 3.45 14.12 -13.37
N ALA A 130 4.28 15.06 -13.86
CA ALA A 130 5.43 14.75 -14.71
C ALA A 130 6.54 14.02 -13.92
N GLU A 131 6.84 14.43 -12.67
CA GLU A 131 7.78 13.72 -11.83
C GLU A 131 7.31 12.28 -11.57
N THR A 132 6.02 12.08 -11.29
CA THR A 132 5.44 10.74 -11.08
C THR A 132 5.60 9.88 -12.33
N ALA A 133 5.26 10.40 -13.52
CA ALA A 133 5.43 9.68 -14.79
C ALA A 133 6.91 9.31 -15.03
N THR A 134 7.84 10.23 -14.75
CA THR A 134 9.27 10.01 -14.93
C THR A 134 9.83 8.99 -13.94
N ILE A 135 9.36 8.98 -12.70
CA ILE A 135 9.76 7.98 -11.71
C ILE A 135 9.36 6.58 -12.19
N PHE A 136 8.11 6.37 -12.55
CA PHE A 136 7.65 5.06 -13.01
C PHE A 136 8.28 4.66 -14.35
N PHE A 137 8.55 5.60 -15.25
CA PHE A 137 9.31 5.34 -16.48
C PHE A 137 10.71 4.78 -16.18
N ARG A 138 11.44 5.36 -15.22
CA ARG A 138 12.74 4.86 -14.78
C ARG A 138 12.67 3.44 -14.19
N LEU A 139 11.58 3.14 -13.52
CA LEU A 139 11.33 1.86 -12.87
C LEU A 139 10.83 0.75 -13.80
N LEU A 140 10.48 1.05 -15.05
CA LEU A 140 10.14 0.01 -16.04
C LEU A 140 11.34 -0.92 -16.28
N ASN A 141 11.07 -2.20 -16.54
CA ASN A 141 12.04 -3.10 -17.14
C ASN A 141 12.63 -2.49 -18.40
N ALA A 142 13.93 -2.65 -18.61
CA ALA A 142 14.66 -2.04 -19.73
C ALA A 142 14.03 -2.36 -21.09
N ASP A 143 13.68 -3.63 -21.31
CA ASP A 143 13.06 -4.08 -22.58
C ASP A 143 11.71 -3.42 -22.81
N ILE A 144 10.88 -3.26 -21.76
CA ILE A 144 9.58 -2.61 -21.85
C ILE A 144 9.77 -1.12 -22.08
N ARG A 145 10.66 -0.48 -21.34
CA ARG A 145 10.94 0.95 -21.46
C ARG A 145 11.45 1.29 -22.86
N ASP A 146 12.52 0.61 -23.30
CA ASP A 146 13.22 0.95 -24.53
C ASP A 146 12.42 0.50 -25.76
N GLY A 147 11.70 -0.63 -25.69
CA GLY A 147 10.80 -1.11 -26.74
C GLY A 147 9.55 -0.26 -26.94
N ASN A 148 9.18 0.57 -25.97
CA ASN A 148 8.01 1.48 -26.05
C ASN A 148 8.40 2.97 -26.08
N LEU A 149 9.69 3.28 -26.04
CA LEU A 149 10.19 4.66 -26.00
C LEU A 149 9.61 5.49 -27.14
N THR A 150 9.02 6.63 -26.80
CA THR A 150 8.47 7.59 -27.76
C THR A 150 8.46 8.99 -27.16
N ALA A 151 8.56 9.99 -28.04
CA ALA A 151 8.29 11.40 -27.73
C ALA A 151 6.90 11.85 -28.23
N GLU A 152 6.21 10.98 -28.98
CA GLU A 152 4.92 11.29 -29.57
C GLU A 152 3.79 11.11 -28.56
N ASN A 153 2.94 12.12 -28.44
CA ASN A 153 1.76 12.12 -27.59
C ASN A 153 0.69 13.09 -28.16
N THR A 154 -0.49 13.09 -27.55
CA THR A 154 -1.59 13.99 -27.94
C THR A 154 -1.69 15.24 -27.07
N PHE A 155 -0.82 15.41 -26.08
CA PHE A 155 -0.90 16.49 -25.10
C PHE A 155 -0.25 17.77 -25.64
N THR A 156 -1.00 18.85 -25.69
CA THR A 156 -0.52 20.15 -26.17
C THR A 156 0.45 20.84 -25.20
N ASP A 157 0.45 20.40 -23.94
CA ASP A 157 1.29 20.92 -22.84
C ASP A 157 2.48 20.00 -22.50
N VAL A 158 2.72 18.95 -23.30
CA VAL A 158 3.90 18.07 -23.23
C VAL A 158 4.57 18.07 -24.61
N VAL A 159 5.35 19.11 -24.87
CA VAL A 159 5.97 19.34 -26.18
C VAL A 159 7.36 18.74 -26.27
N ASP A 160 7.86 18.60 -27.49
CA ASP A 160 9.22 18.13 -27.76
C ASP A 160 10.28 19.03 -27.07
N GLY A 161 11.35 18.41 -26.60
CA GLY A 161 12.41 19.09 -25.85
C GLY A 161 12.10 19.36 -24.37
N GLN A 162 10.89 19.10 -23.89
CA GLN A 162 10.64 19.11 -22.44
C GLN A 162 11.28 17.90 -21.77
N TRP A 163 11.89 18.11 -20.61
CA TRP A 163 12.57 17.06 -19.83
C TRP A 163 11.71 15.81 -19.54
N CYS A 164 10.40 15.97 -19.47
CA CYS A 164 9.43 14.89 -19.18
C CYS A 164 8.75 14.31 -20.42
N ASN A 165 9.00 14.86 -21.62
CA ASN A 165 8.25 14.47 -22.81
C ASN A 165 8.32 12.97 -23.07
N LYS A 166 9.51 12.38 -23.20
CA LYS A 166 9.67 10.95 -23.49
C LYS A 166 9.08 10.06 -22.39
N SER A 167 9.23 10.44 -21.12
CA SER A 167 8.68 9.68 -20.02
C SER A 167 7.15 9.74 -19.99
N VAL A 168 6.54 10.91 -20.14
CA VAL A 168 5.08 11.06 -20.17
C VAL A 168 4.50 10.35 -21.41
N SER A 169 5.08 10.56 -22.60
CA SER A 169 4.62 9.94 -23.85
C SER A 169 4.68 8.41 -23.78
N THR A 170 5.80 7.85 -23.31
CA THR A 170 5.96 6.40 -23.16
C THR A 170 4.98 5.82 -22.16
N MET A 171 4.82 6.46 -20.99
CA MET A 171 3.90 6.00 -19.96
C MET A 171 2.43 6.13 -20.39
N ALA A 172 2.10 7.14 -21.21
CA ALA A 172 0.78 7.28 -21.80
C ALA A 172 0.52 6.19 -22.87
N LYS A 173 1.49 5.90 -23.75
CA LYS A 173 1.43 4.80 -24.72
C LYS A 173 1.20 3.46 -24.04
N LEU A 174 1.84 3.20 -22.89
CA LEU A 174 1.64 2.01 -22.08
C LEU A 174 0.31 2.00 -21.30
N GLY A 175 -0.46 3.09 -21.34
CA GLY A 175 -1.73 3.22 -20.61
C GLY A 175 -1.58 3.41 -19.10
N ILE A 176 -0.36 3.61 -18.61
CA ILE A 176 -0.07 3.76 -17.15
C ILE A 176 -0.45 5.16 -16.68
N VAL A 177 -0.16 6.21 -17.45
CA VAL A 177 -0.64 7.56 -17.14
C VAL A 177 -1.72 8.00 -18.16
N LYS A 178 -2.55 8.94 -17.75
CA LYS A 178 -3.57 9.57 -18.63
C LYS A 178 -3.56 11.07 -18.40
N GLY A 179 -3.93 11.83 -19.43
CA GLY A 179 -4.16 13.25 -19.30
C GLY A 179 -5.38 13.57 -18.40
N ARG A 180 -5.49 14.82 -17.97
CA ARG A 180 -6.74 15.34 -17.39
C ARG A 180 -7.85 15.41 -18.43
N THR A 181 -7.45 15.67 -19.68
CA THR A 181 -8.30 15.56 -20.87
C THR A 181 -7.55 14.78 -21.95
N ALA A 182 -8.13 14.63 -23.13
CA ALA A 182 -7.46 14.00 -24.28
C ALA A 182 -6.23 14.79 -24.75
N GLU A 183 -6.20 16.10 -24.51
CA GLU A 183 -5.20 17.03 -25.04
C GLU A 183 -4.33 17.70 -23.96
N ILE A 184 -4.65 17.55 -22.67
CA ILE A 184 -3.96 18.20 -21.55
C ILE A 184 -3.48 17.15 -20.54
N PHE A 185 -2.18 17.11 -20.29
CA PHE A 185 -1.58 16.28 -19.26
C PHE A 185 -1.45 17.00 -17.90
N ASP A 186 -1.18 18.30 -17.92
CA ASP A 186 -0.92 19.17 -16.76
C ASP A 186 0.35 18.75 -16.00
N PRO A 187 1.55 18.78 -16.65
CA PRO A 187 2.77 18.15 -16.15
C PRO A 187 3.26 18.71 -14.81
N ASN A 188 3.07 20.00 -14.58
CA ASN A 188 3.57 20.72 -13.40
C ASN A 188 2.59 20.70 -12.21
N ALA A 189 1.35 20.28 -12.43
CA ALA A 189 0.37 20.19 -11.35
C ALA A 189 0.76 19.11 -10.35
N PRO A 190 0.50 19.33 -9.05
CA PRO A 190 0.65 18.28 -8.05
C PRO A 190 -0.35 17.15 -8.34
N ILE A 191 0.06 15.91 -8.07
CA ILE A 191 -0.80 14.73 -8.23
C ILE A 191 -1.52 14.42 -6.92
N THR A 192 -2.79 14.01 -7.00
CA THR A 192 -3.52 13.58 -5.81
C THR A 192 -3.16 12.14 -5.41
N ARG A 193 -3.45 11.78 -4.16
CA ARG A 193 -3.25 10.41 -3.65
C ARG A 193 -4.07 9.39 -4.44
N ALA A 194 -5.29 9.75 -4.86
CA ALA A 194 -6.12 8.91 -5.71
C ALA A 194 -5.49 8.68 -7.09
N GLU A 195 -5.07 9.75 -7.76
CA GLU A 195 -4.41 9.65 -9.08
C GLU A 195 -3.15 8.77 -9.00
N PHE A 196 -2.36 8.93 -7.93
CA PHE A 196 -1.16 8.13 -7.70
C PHE A 196 -1.50 6.64 -7.47
N ALA A 197 -2.50 6.34 -6.64
CA ALA A 197 -2.97 4.97 -6.39
C ALA A 197 -3.47 4.31 -7.68
N VAL A 198 -4.16 5.05 -8.55
CA VAL A 198 -4.60 4.56 -9.87
C VAL A 198 -3.41 4.20 -10.76
N ILE A 199 -2.35 5.01 -10.77
CA ILE A 199 -1.12 4.68 -11.51
C ILE A 199 -0.51 3.38 -10.97
N CYS A 200 -0.37 3.23 -9.65
CA CYS A 200 0.12 1.98 -9.05
C CYS A 200 -0.76 0.79 -9.47
N ALA A 201 -2.09 0.91 -9.35
CA ALA A 201 -3.02 -0.17 -9.66
C ALA A 201 -2.99 -0.63 -11.13
N ARG A 202 -2.57 0.24 -12.06
CA ARG A 202 -2.43 -0.12 -13.49
C ARG A 202 -1.28 -1.06 -13.79
N PHE A 203 -0.35 -1.24 -12.87
CA PHE A 203 0.69 -2.27 -12.96
C PHE A 203 0.19 -3.65 -12.55
N ASP A 204 -0.99 -3.77 -11.90
CA ASP A 204 -1.59 -5.06 -11.57
C ASP A 204 -2.32 -5.66 -12.80
N THR A 205 -1.61 -6.47 -13.56
CA THR A 205 -2.17 -7.19 -14.71
C THR A 205 -3.16 -8.29 -14.34
N LYS A 206 -3.16 -8.75 -13.08
CA LYS A 206 -4.04 -9.81 -12.57
C LYS A 206 -5.39 -9.29 -12.10
N GLN A 207 -5.58 -7.98 -12.08
CA GLN A 207 -6.81 -7.31 -11.64
C GLN A 207 -7.30 -7.81 -10.27
N THR A 208 -6.43 -7.79 -9.28
CA THR A 208 -6.70 -8.23 -7.91
C THR A 208 -7.95 -7.53 -7.35
N ASN A 209 -8.92 -8.29 -6.85
CA ASN A 209 -10.08 -7.72 -6.22
C ASN A 209 -9.73 -7.23 -4.81
N GLY A 210 -10.05 -5.97 -4.52
CA GLY A 210 -9.90 -5.36 -3.21
C GLY A 210 -11.24 -5.07 -2.56
N ASN A 211 -11.39 -5.45 -1.30
CA ASN A 211 -12.57 -5.16 -0.47
C ASN A 211 -12.21 -4.24 0.70
N ASN A 212 -11.13 -3.45 0.57
CA ASN A 212 -10.77 -2.51 1.60
C ASN A 212 -11.73 -1.32 1.60
N ASN A 213 -12.26 -0.97 2.76
CA ASN A 213 -13.23 0.09 2.91
C ASN A 213 -12.61 1.25 3.72
N PHE A 214 -11.87 2.12 3.05
CA PHE A 214 -11.64 3.45 3.58
C PHE A 214 -12.96 4.21 3.53
N PRO A 215 -13.42 4.84 4.64
CA PRO A 215 -14.75 5.45 4.68
C PRO A 215 -14.92 6.62 3.71
N ASP A 216 -13.82 7.25 3.31
CA ASP A 216 -13.76 8.46 2.49
C ASP A 216 -13.55 8.21 0.99
N ILE A 217 -13.58 6.95 0.54
CA ILE A 217 -13.47 6.63 -0.90
C ILE A 217 -14.79 6.14 -1.51
N SER A 218 -15.84 5.96 -0.70
CA SER A 218 -17.15 5.49 -1.18
C SER A 218 -17.73 6.44 -2.22
N GLY A 219 -18.03 5.93 -3.43
CA GLY A 219 -18.49 6.72 -4.56
C GLY A 219 -17.41 7.60 -5.23
N HIS A 220 -16.16 7.53 -4.79
CA HIS A 220 -15.06 8.23 -5.44
C HIS A 220 -14.69 7.54 -6.76
N TRP A 221 -14.36 8.31 -7.80
CA TRP A 221 -14.04 7.80 -9.14
C TRP A 221 -12.90 6.74 -9.17
N ALA A 222 -11.98 6.80 -8.20
CA ALA A 222 -10.84 5.88 -8.08
C ALA A 222 -11.07 4.78 -7.00
N GLU A 223 -12.28 4.60 -6.51
CA GLU A 223 -12.57 3.67 -5.41
C GLU A 223 -12.06 2.26 -5.70
N ALA A 224 -12.30 1.74 -6.89
CA ALA A 224 -11.92 0.38 -7.27
C ALA A 224 -10.39 0.19 -7.29
N GLU A 225 -9.66 1.17 -7.85
CA GLU A 225 -8.20 1.13 -7.97
C GLU A 225 -7.53 1.32 -6.61
N ILE A 226 -8.06 2.20 -5.75
CA ILE A 226 -7.58 2.37 -4.37
C ILE A 226 -7.74 1.06 -3.59
N LYS A 227 -8.92 0.43 -3.67
CA LYS A 227 -9.17 -0.87 -3.04
C LYS A 227 -8.21 -1.95 -3.54
N ARG A 228 -7.94 -1.98 -4.85
CA ARG A 228 -7.01 -2.92 -5.49
C ARG A 228 -5.59 -2.72 -4.99
N ALA A 229 -5.06 -1.50 -5.05
CA ALA A 229 -3.72 -1.18 -4.60
C ALA A 229 -3.53 -1.45 -3.09
N ALA A 230 -4.57 -1.24 -2.27
CA ALA A 230 -4.57 -1.57 -0.85
C ALA A 230 -4.53 -3.08 -0.61
N ALA A 231 -5.31 -3.87 -1.36
CA ALA A 231 -5.31 -5.34 -1.25
C ALA A 231 -3.96 -5.97 -1.61
N LEU A 232 -3.19 -5.30 -2.48
CA LEU A 232 -1.83 -5.68 -2.85
C LEU A 232 -0.77 -5.23 -1.82
N GLY A 233 -1.17 -4.49 -0.78
CA GLY A 233 -0.24 -3.94 0.21
C GLY A 233 0.61 -2.77 -0.30
N TRP A 234 0.30 -2.21 -1.47
CA TRP A 234 1.06 -1.13 -2.09
C TRP A 234 0.77 0.23 -1.49
N ILE A 235 -0.47 0.44 -1.04
CA ILE A 235 -0.90 1.66 -0.37
C ILE A 235 -1.52 1.35 0.98
N ALA A 236 -1.43 2.32 1.88
CA ALA A 236 -2.12 2.30 3.17
C ALA A 236 -2.84 3.62 3.41
N GLY A 237 -3.86 3.57 4.26
CA GLY A 237 -4.53 4.76 4.77
C GLY A 237 -3.74 5.41 5.91
N TYR A 238 -4.36 6.44 6.48
CA TYR A 238 -3.89 7.11 7.68
C TYR A 238 -4.32 6.36 8.95
N PRO A 239 -3.70 6.65 10.11
CA PRO A 239 -4.08 6.03 11.39
C PRO A 239 -5.55 6.24 11.80
N ASP A 240 -6.20 7.29 11.28
CA ASP A 240 -7.62 7.57 11.49
C ASP A 240 -8.54 6.71 10.61
N GLY A 241 -7.98 5.82 9.80
CA GLY A 241 -8.69 4.91 8.91
C GLY A 241 -9.07 5.52 7.56
N THR A 242 -8.77 6.79 7.29
CA THR A 242 -9.05 7.46 6.01
C THR A 242 -7.95 7.22 4.98
N PHE A 243 -8.26 7.36 3.69
CA PHE A 243 -7.29 7.36 2.60
C PHE A 243 -6.91 8.78 2.14
N ARG A 244 -7.83 9.73 2.24
CA ARG A 244 -7.72 11.12 1.77
C ARG A 244 -7.44 11.20 0.27
N PRO A 245 -8.35 10.73 -0.59
CA PRO A 245 -8.10 10.55 -2.02
C PRO A 245 -7.79 11.85 -2.76
N ASN A 246 -8.36 12.97 -2.31
CA ASN A 246 -8.21 14.27 -2.96
C ASN A 246 -7.02 15.10 -2.45
N ASP A 247 -6.35 14.68 -1.38
CA ASP A 247 -5.14 15.36 -0.90
C ASP A 247 -4.00 15.15 -1.90
N TYR A 248 -3.15 16.16 -2.05
CA TYR A 248 -1.92 15.99 -2.82
C TYR A 248 -0.94 15.08 -2.10
N ILE A 249 -0.28 14.20 -2.86
CA ILE A 249 0.70 13.29 -2.31
C ILE A 249 2.07 13.98 -2.20
N THR A 250 2.74 13.82 -1.05
CA THR A 250 4.10 14.30 -0.88
C THR A 250 5.12 13.35 -1.51
N ARG A 251 6.33 13.84 -1.79
CA ARG A 251 7.44 13.04 -2.31
C ARG A 251 7.74 11.84 -1.39
N ALA A 252 7.78 12.04 -0.07
CA ALA A 252 7.98 10.97 0.90
C ALA A 252 6.89 9.90 0.84
N GLN A 253 5.62 10.30 0.76
CA GLN A 253 4.51 9.37 0.61
C GLN A 253 4.58 8.60 -0.71
N ALA A 254 4.93 9.26 -1.81
CA ALA A 254 5.11 8.63 -3.11
C ALA A 254 6.25 7.59 -3.07
N MET A 255 7.43 7.95 -2.53
CA MET A 255 8.56 7.03 -2.35
C MET A 255 8.17 5.81 -1.49
N THR A 256 7.46 6.03 -0.38
CA THR A 256 6.98 4.95 0.48
C THR A 256 6.05 3.98 -0.27
N MET A 257 5.10 4.51 -1.06
CA MET A 257 4.19 3.67 -1.84
C MET A 257 4.93 2.93 -2.96
N ILE A 258 5.86 3.57 -3.66
CA ILE A 258 6.67 2.95 -4.72
C ILE A 258 7.53 1.83 -4.15
N ASN A 259 8.20 2.03 -3.02
CA ASN A 259 9.01 0.99 -2.39
C ASN A 259 8.18 -0.24 -2.03
N ARG A 260 6.92 -0.06 -1.62
CA ARG A 260 5.98 -1.18 -1.39
C ARG A 260 5.64 -1.91 -2.69
N VAL A 261 5.38 -1.18 -3.79
CA VAL A 261 5.13 -1.79 -5.11
C VAL A 261 6.34 -2.60 -5.58
N LEU A 262 7.56 -2.11 -5.30
CA LEU A 262 8.82 -2.74 -5.69
C LEU A 262 9.33 -3.78 -4.66
N CYS A 263 8.63 -3.97 -3.54
CA CYS A 263 9.08 -4.82 -2.43
C CYS A 263 10.50 -4.46 -1.95
N ARG A 264 10.85 -3.16 -1.94
CA ARG A 264 12.12 -2.60 -1.48
C ARG A 264 11.92 -1.99 -0.10
N MET A 265 12.24 -2.75 0.95
CA MET A 265 11.84 -2.40 2.31
C MET A 265 12.96 -2.69 3.31
N PRO A 266 13.98 -1.83 3.43
CA PRO A 266 14.86 -1.84 4.60
C PRO A 266 14.02 -1.61 5.86
N GLN A 267 14.25 -2.38 6.91
CA GLN A 267 13.40 -2.39 8.10
C GLN A 267 13.95 -1.51 9.22
N ASP A 268 15.25 -1.30 9.23
CA ASP A 268 15.95 -0.47 10.20
C ASP A 268 17.20 0.19 9.57
N GLU A 269 17.88 1.07 10.32
CA GLU A 269 19.07 1.76 9.85
C GLU A 269 20.27 0.80 9.64
N GLU A 270 20.29 -0.35 10.32
CA GLU A 270 21.35 -1.35 10.17
C GLU A 270 21.24 -2.11 8.83
N ASP A 271 20.12 -1.98 8.14
CA ASP A 271 19.92 -2.52 6.80
C ASP A 271 20.52 -1.63 5.71
N LEU A 272 20.84 -0.37 6.03
CA LEU A 272 21.44 0.61 5.14
C LEU A 272 22.99 0.56 5.21
N LEU A 273 23.64 1.28 4.30
CA LEU A 273 25.10 1.41 4.26
C LEU A 273 25.54 2.82 4.72
N GLY A 274 26.47 2.89 5.65
CA GLY A 274 26.96 4.17 6.20
C GLY A 274 27.64 5.11 5.17
N SER A 275 28.02 4.60 3.99
CA SER A 275 28.58 5.39 2.89
C SER A 275 27.54 5.91 1.89
N MET A 276 26.25 5.72 2.16
CA MET A 276 25.16 6.20 1.31
C MET A 276 25.09 7.72 1.26
N VAL A 277 24.42 8.26 0.24
CA VAL A 277 24.06 9.68 0.21
C VAL A 277 23.00 9.95 1.27
N VAL A 278 23.27 10.93 2.13
CA VAL A 278 22.32 11.39 3.16
C VAL A 278 21.84 12.80 2.81
N TRP A 279 20.60 13.09 3.15
CA TRP A 279 19.93 14.34 2.81
C TRP A 279 19.72 15.18 4.07
N PRO A 280 20.09 16.49 4.07
CA PRO A 280 19.97 17.36 5.24
C PRO A 280 18.52 17.47 5.76
N ASP A 281 17.55 17.32 4.86
CA ASP A 281 16.11 17.42 5.10
C ASP A 281 15.40 16.06 5.23
N ASN A 282 16.16 14.95 5.42
CA ASN A 282 15.66 13.61 5.70
C ASN A 282 16.44 12.99 6.87
N LYS A 283 15.92 13.15 8.07
CA LYS A 283 16.61 12.74 9.31
C LYS A 283 16.23 11.32 9.71
N PRO A 284 17.11 10.56 10.40
CA PRO A 284 16.80 9.23 10.91
C PRO A 284 15.53 9.14 11.78
N THR A 285 15.15 10.24 12.43
CA THR A 285 13.93 10.33 13.24
C THR A 285 12.65 10.52 12.43
N ASP A 286 12.76 10.79 11.12
CA ASP A 286 11.60 11.03 10.27
C ASP A 286 10.96 9.69 9.88
N TRP A 287 9.63 9.62 9.91
CA TRP A 287 8.88 8.40 9.58
C TRP A 287 9.17 7.84 8.18
N HIS A 288 9.63 8.70 7.29
CA HIS A 288 9.93 8.37 5.89
C HIS A 288 11.42 8.12 5.64
N TYR A 289 12.27 8.16 6.67
CA TYR A 289 13.73 8.11 6.51
C TYR A 289 14.18 6.96 5.62
N LEU A 290 13.82 5.74 5.98
CA LEU A 290 14.22 4.55 5.24
C LEU A 290 13.71 4.56 3.80
N ALA A 291 12.47 4.99 3.60
CA ALA A 291 11.86 5.03 2.27
C ALA A 291 12.54 6.04 1.34
N VAL A 292 12.97 7.18 1.87
CA VAL A 292 13.72 8.20 1.10
C VAL A 292 15.12 7.70 0.77
N GLN A 293 15.82 7.07 1.74
CA GLN A 293 17.14 6.50 1.48
C GLN A 293 17.09 5.43 0.41
N GLU A 294 16.11 4.53 0.47
CA GLU A 294 15.88 3.48 -0.54
C GLU A 294 15.63 4.06 -1.94
N ALA A 295 14.83 5.11 -2.04
CA ALA A 295 14.47 5.72 -3.31
C ALA A 295 15.62 6.50 -3.98
N THR A 296 16.61 6.92 -3.21
CA THR A 296 17.65 7.89 -3.63
C THR A 296 19.05 7.32 -3.69
N ASN A 297 19.27 6.07 -3.29
CA ASN A 297 20.58 5.42 -3.31
C ASN A 297 20.50 4.12 -4.13
N SER A 298 21.37 3.98 -5.11
CA SER A 298 21.51 2.73 -5.88
C SER A 298 22.37 1.75 -5.09
N HIS A 299 21.93 0.49 -5.02
CA HIS A 299 22.62 -0.52 -4.22
C HIS A 299 22.31 -1.95 -4.66
N ASP A 300 23.20 -2.87 -4.29
CA ASP A 300 22.95 -4.30 -4.25
C ASP A 300 22.37 -4.67 -2.88
N PHE A 301 21.56 -5.71 -2.82
CA PHE A 301 20.87 -6.12 -1.59
C PHE A 301 20.86 -7.63 -1.38
N LYS A 302 20.48 -8.03 -0.17
CA LYS A 302 20.08 -9.41 0.18
C LYS A 302 18.72 -9.37 0.84
N ARG A 303 17.87 -10.36 0.56
CA ARG A 303 16.59 -10.49 1.25
C ARG A 303 16.78 -10.78 2.73
N LYS A 304 15.99 -10.11 3.57
CA LYS A 304 15.89 -10.27 5.02
C LYS A 304 14.47 -10.69 5.37
N GLY A 305 14.28 -12.00 5.62
CA GLY A 305 12.93 -12.57 5.76
C GLY A 305 12.15 -12.57 4.45
N GLU A 306 10.82 -12.48 4.53
CA GLU A 306 9.93 -12.59 3.36
C GLU A 306 9.84 -11.30 2.54
N VAL A 307 9.90 -10.14 3.17
CA VAL A 307 9.66 -8.83 2.54
C VAL A 307 10.74 -7.80 2.81
N GLY A 308 11.59 -8.01 3.80
CA GLY A 308 12.68 -7.11 4.14
C GLY A 308 13.90 -7.28 3.24
N GLU A 309 14.82 -6.32 3.33
CA GLU A 309 16.11 -6.38 2.65
C GLU A 309 17.20 -5.69 3.46
N LYS A 310 18.44 -6.07 3.15
CA LYS A 310 19.65 -5.44 3.68
C LYS A 310 20.56 -5.08 2.52
N TRP A 311 21.02 -3.83 2.48
CA TRP A 311 21.96 -3.36 1.48
C TRP A 311 23.34 -3.99 1.67
N THR A 312 23.98 -4.35 0.58
CA THR A 312 25.28 -5.03 0.60
C THR A 312 26.41 -4.21 -0.03
N LYS A 313 26.07 -3.37 -1.01
CA LYS A 313 27.03 -2.52 -1.72
C LYS A 313 26.30 -1.39 -2.40
N LEU A 314 26.90 -0.17 -2.41
CA LEU A 314 26.41 0.92 -3.25
C LEU A 314 26.82 0.70 -4.70
N THR A 315 25.92 1.04 -5.61
CA THR A 315 26.11 0.96 -7.06
C THR A 315 25.90 2.31 -7.71
N SER A 316 26.19 2.45 -8.99
CA SER A 316 25.92 3.67 -9.75
C SER A 316 24.51 3.65 -10.31
N ALA A 317 23.81 4.79 -10.25
CA ALA A 317 22.56 4.95 -10.97
C ALA A 317 22.81 4.93 -12.49
N PRO A 318 21.85 4.44 -13.30
CA PRO A 318 21.90 4.59 -14.75
C PRO A 318 21.92 6.07 -15.16
N ASP A 319 22.53 6.35 -16.30
CA ASP A 319 22.43 7.67 -16.91
C ASP A 319 21.03 7.90 -17.48
N TRP A 320 20.23 8.65 -16.74
CA TRP A 320 18.85 8.99 -17.13
C TRP A 320 18.76 10.18 -18.10
N THR A 321 19.88 10.89 -18.36
CA THR A 321 19.87 12.07 -19.24
C THR A 321 19.58 11.70 -20.70
N LYS A 322 19.93 10.49 -21.10
CA LYS A 322 19.63 9.95 -22.46
C LYS A 322 18.14 9.88 -22.79
N TYR A 323 17.29 9.97 -21.79
CA TYR A 323 15.82 9.94 -21.95
C TYR A 323 15.15 11.32 -21.78
N GLN A 324 15.93 12.37 -21.61
CA GLN A 324 15.44 13.74 -21.52
C GLN A 324 15.32 14.40 -22.91
#